data_56947bccdf680ff10bf0de09ed027ce4
#
_entry.id   56947bccdf680ff10bf0de09ed027ce4
#
_cell.length_a   1.000
_cell.length_b   1.000
_cell.length_c   1.000
_cell.angle_alpha   90.00
_cell.angle_beta   90.00
_cell.angle_gamma   90.00
#
_symmetry.space_group_name_H-M   'P 1'
#
loop_
_entity.id
_entity.type
_entity.pdbx_description
1 polymer ?
#
loop_
_entity_poly.entity_id
_entity_poly.type
_entity_poly.pdbx_seq_one_letter_code
_entity_poly.pdbx_strand_id
1 'polypeptide(L)'
;SSDVCSSDLLIVRIFLALYMLYYIKRMKKNPKLNVVVVSKCMPSRSATCMAEGGINGVTDFSKGDSYELHCFDTVKGGDYLVDQDSTLKFCEQAGPAILELDYLGMPFSRTPEGKVKARPFGGASKVRCNYSADKTGHIVAHTCLDDALSNGVKFLMDHELLDVAVDNGRCEGAVLRNIRTGEI
;
A
#
# COMPACT_ATOMS: atom_id res chain seq x y z
N SER A 1 2.88 -11.84 -28.50
CA SER A 1 4.18 -11.84 -27.83
C SER A 1 4.26 -10.62 -26.97
N SER A 2 4.14 -10.82 -25.66
CA SER A 2 4.23 -9.78 -24.66
C SER A 2 5.69 -9.68 -24.24
N ASP A 3 6.45 -8.83 -24.91
CA ASP A 3 7.76 -8.42 -24.42
C ASP A 3 7.53 -7.51 -23.21
N VAL A 4 7.61 -8.12 -22.02
CA VAL A 4 7.65 -7.40 -20.77
C VAL A 4 8.97 -6.65 -20.74
N CYS A 5 8.91 -5.32 -20.67
CA CYS A 5 10.08 -4.47 -20.47
C CYS A 5 10.92 -5.02 -19.32
N SER A 6 12.23 -5.15 -19.53
CA SER A 6 13.15 -5.86 -18.60
C SER A 6 13.41 -5.10 -17.29
N SER A 7 12.80 -3.95 -17.09
CA SER A 7 12.88 -3.15 -15.85
C SER A 7 11.57 -2.41 -15.61
N ASP A 8 10.77 -2.86 -14.64
CA ASP A 8 9.63 -2.09 -14.16
C ASP A 8 10.14 -1.03 -13.17
N LEU A 9 10.17 0.23 -13.60
CA LEU A 9 10.46 1.37 -12.73
C LEU A 9 9.16 1.79 -12.03
N LEU A 10 9.09 1.63 -10.72
CA LEU A 10 7.93 2.05 -9.94
C LEU A 10 8.19 3.38 -9.24
N ILE A 11 7.39 4.39 -9.57
CA ILE A 11 7.43 5.71 -8.94
C ILE A 11 6.16 5.90 -8.12
N VAL A 12 6.31 6.00 -6.80
CA VAL A 12 5.14 6.07 -5.90
C VAL A 12 5.29 7.22 -4.91
N ARG A 13 4.29 8.09 -4.86
CA ARG A 13 4.28 9.24 -3.95
C ARG A 13 3.53 9.00 -2.63
N ILE A 14 2.51 8.13 -2.56
CA ILE A 14 1.60 8.08 -1.40
C ILE A 14 1.18 6.66 -0.96
N PHE A 15 1.19 5.65 -1.82
CA PHE A 15 0.76 4.28 -1.50
C PHE A 15 1.89 3.26 -1.61
N LEU A 16 3.08 3.64 -1.14
CA LEU A 16 4.30 2.83 -1.26
C LEU A 16 4.10 1.38 -0.76
N ALA A 17 3.40 1.21 0.36
CA ALA A 17 3.24 -0.08 1.00
C ALA A 17 2.48 -1.11 0.17
N LEU A 18 1.28 -0.76 -0.32
CA LEU A 18 0.44 -1.70 -1.08
C LEU A 18 1.00 -2.01 -2.47
N TYR A 19 1.62 -1.01 -3.12
CA TYR A 19 2.28 -1.21 -4.40
C TYR A 19 3.55 -2.05 -4.25
N MET A 20 4.33 -1.88 -3.18
CA MET A 20 5.48 -2.75 -2.91
C MET A 20 5.03 -4.20 -2.79
N LEU A 21 4.00 -4.51 -2.02
CA LEU A 21 3.45 -5.86 -1.91
C LEU A 21 3.02 -6.43 -3.28
N TYR A 22 2.37 -5.63 -4.11
CA TYR A 22 1.95 -6.05 -5.45
C TYR A 22 3.16 -6.42 -6.32
N TYR A 23 4.21 -5.58 -6.36
CA TYR A 23 5.39 -5.83 -7.18
C TYR A 23 6.26 -6.95 -6.62
N ILE A 24 6.37 -7.10 -5.31
CA ILE A 24 7.05 -8.22 -4.68
C ILE A 24 6.38 -9.55 -5.07
N LYS A 25 5.05 -9.60 -5.09
CA LYS A 25 4.33 -10.77 -5.59
C LYS A 25 4.64 -11.08 -7.06
N ARG A 26 4.80 -10.06 -7.90
CA ARG A 26 5.21 -10.23 -9.29
C ARG A 26 6.67 -10.70 -9.40
N MET A 27 7.58 -10.17 -8.60
CA MET A 27 8.97 -10.64 -8.53
C MET A 27 9.06 -12.11 -8.14
N LYS A 28 8.29 -12.53 -7.12
CA LYS A 28 8.23 -13.95 -6.71
C LYS A 28 7.74 -14.87 -7.84
N LYS A 29 6.86 -14.39 -8.72
CA LYS A 29 6.37 -15.13 -9.91
C LYS A 29 7.30 -15.04 -11.11
N ASN A 30 8.07 -13.97 -11.24
CA ASN A 30 9.02 -13.75 -12.33
C ASN A 30 10.37 -13.22 -11.78
N PRO A 31 11.34 -14.13 -11.50
CA PRO A 31 12.64 -13.75 -10.93
C PRO A 31 13.50 -12.84 -11.82
N LYS A 32 13.10 -12.64 -13.09
CA LYS A 32 13.81 -11.74 -14.01
C LYS A 32 13.39 -10.27 -13.83
N LEU A 33 12.36 -9.99 -13.07
CA LEU A 33 11.93 -8.61 -12.78
C LEU A 33 12.91 -7.95 -11.81
N ASN A 34 13.43 -6.78 -12.20
CA ASN A 34 14.17 -5.89 -11.33
C ASN A 34 13.25 -4.74 -10.91
N VAL A 35 12.98 -4.63 -9.62
CA VAL A 35 12.15 -3.56 -9.08
C VAL A 35 13.03 -2.54 -8.38
N VAL A 36 12.83 -1.27 -8.71
CA VAL A 36 13.50 -0.13 -8.08
C VAL A 36 12.45 0.83 -7.55
N VAL A 37 12.58 1.20 -6.29
CA VAL A 37 11.73 2.23 -5.66
C VAL A 37 12.50 3.53 -5.64
N VAL A 38 11.91 4.57 -6.22
CA VAL A 38 12.47 5.93 -6.23
C VAL A 38 11.72 6.79 -5.23
N SER A 39 12.41 7.48 -4.35
CA SER A 39 11.82 8.32 -3.31
C SER A 39 12.63 9.58 -3.08
N LYS A 40 11.92 10.71 -2.84
CA LYS A 40 12.53 11.98 -2.43
C LYS A 40 13.16 11.95 -1.04
N CYS A 41 12.68 11.05 -0.18
CA CYS A 41 13.16 10.88 1.18
C CYS A 41 13.22 9.39 1.52
N MET A 42 13.72 9.09 2.68
CA MET A 42 13.68 7.71 3.21
C MET A 42 12.22 7.21 3.28
N PRO A 43 11.88 6.02 2.76
CA PRO A 43 10.51 5.49 2.75
C PRO A 43 9.82 5.50 4.11
N SER A 44 10.57 5.23 5.19
CA SER A 44 10.08 5.29 6.57
C SER A 44 9.77 6.72 7.08
N ARG A 45 9.93 7.74 6.25
CA ARG A 45 9.55 9.14 6.53
C ARG A 45 8.38 9.63 5.67
N SER A 46 7.71 8.70 5.00
CA SER A 46 6.52 9.02 4.20
C SER A 46 5.31 9.38 5.07
N ALA A 47 4.29 10.00 4.47
CA ALA A 47 3.03 10.34 5.14
C ALA A 47 2.32 9.12 5.73
N THR A 48 2.52 7.92 5.16
CA THR A 48 1.99 6.67 5.73
C THR A 48 2.44 6.47 7.17
N CYS A 49 3.68 6.83 7.52
CA CYS A 49 4.20 6.67 8.88
C CYS A 49 3.52 7.57 9.92
N MET A 50 2.80 8.59 9.47
CA MET A 50 2.05 9.53 10.31
C MET A 50 0.62 9.05 10.63
N ALA A 51 0.15 7.98 9.98
CA ALA A 51 -1.21 7.47 10.17
C ALA A 51 -1.30 6.63 11.46
N GLU A 52 -2.11 7.09 12.41
CA GLU A 52 -2.27 6.47 13.74
C GLU A 52 -3.55 5.65 13.86
N GLY A 53 -4.59 6.02 13.08
CA GLY A 53 -5.97 5.56 13.26
C GLY A 53 -6.17 4.05 13.09
N GLY A 54 -5.62 3.47 12.06
CA GLY A 54 -5.85 2.09 11.68
C GLY A 54 -6.23 1.95 10.21
N ILE A 55 -6.57 0.74 9.81
CA ILE A 55 -6.97 0.39 8.45
C ILE A 55 -8.39 -0.19 8.50
N ASN A 56 -9.32 0.43 7.78
CA ASN A 56 -10.67 -0.10 7.64
C ASN A 56 -10.66 -1.30 6.67
N GLY A 57 -11.20 -2.41 7.12
CA GLY A 57 -11.39 -3.60 6.31
C GLY A 57 -12.17 -4.66 7.07
N VAL A 58 -13.09 -5.33 6.37
CA VAL A 58 -13.93 -6.36 6.97
C VAL A 58 -13.10 -7.64 7.13
N THR A 59 -12.68 -7.93 8.36
CA THR A 59 -11.93 -9.14 8.72
C THR A 59 -12.79 -10.11 9.54
N ASP A 60 -13.97 -9.69 10.01
CA ASP A 60 -14.92 -10.50 10.78
C ASP A 60 -16.35 -10.17 10.38
N PHE A 61 -16.99 -11.10 9.66
CA PHE A 61 -18.38 -10.99 9.21
C PHE A 61 -19.41 -11.41 10.27
N SER A 62 -18.97 -12.05 11.33
CA SER A 62 -19.88 -12.61 12.36
C SER A 62 -20.68 -11.56 13.12
N LYS A 63 -20.24 -10.29 13.05
CA LYS A 63 -20.89 -9.13 13.71
C LYS A 63 -21.84 -8.35 12.79
N GLY A 64 -22.22 -8.96 11.65
CA GLY A 64 -23.14 -8.36 10.69
C GLY A 64 -22.53 -7.18 9.92
N ASP A 65 -21.22 -7.24 9.67
CA ASP A 65 -20.53 -6.36 8.73
C ASP A 65 -20.46 -7.00 7.34
N SER A 66 -20.30 -6.18 6.29
CA SER A 66 -20.17 -6.64 4.92
C SER A 66 -19.35 -5.67 4.07
N TYR A 67 -18.95 -6.10 2.89
CA TYR A 67 -18.26 -5.25 1.92
C TYR A 67 -19.15 -4.11 1.42
N GLU A 68 -20.45 -4.37 1.25
CA GLU A 68 -21.44 -3.38 0.81
C GLU A 68 -21.63 -2.30 1.87
N LEU A 69 -21.69 -2.67 3.16
CA LEU A 69 -21.74 -1.70 4.26
C LEU A 69 -20.47 -0.88 4.36
N HIS A 70 -19.30 -1.50 4.14
CA HIS A 70 -18.03 -0.80 4.07
C HIS A 70 -17.99 0.16 2.88
N CYS A 71 -18.45 -0.27 1.71
CA CYS A 71 -18.58 0.55 0.53
C CYS A 71 -19.52 1.73 0.76
N PHE A 72 -20.71 1.48 1.33
CA PHE A 72 -21.68 2.54 1.64
C PHE A 72 -21.10 3.62 2.56
N ASP A 73 -20.42 3.22 3.65
CA ASP A 73 -19.78 4.16 4.57
C ASP A 73 -18.70 5.00 3.86
N THR A 74 -17.93 4.36 2.96
CA THR A 74 -16.86 5.02 2.20
C THR A 74 -17.41 6.00 1.17
N VAL A 75 -18.44 5.61 0.42
CA VAL A 75 -19.15 6.46 -0.56
C VAL A 75 -19.78 7.67 0.15
N LYS A 76 -20.46 7.42 1.28
CA LYS A 76 -21.03 8.49 2.11
C LYS A 76 -19.96 9.43 2.66
N GLY A 77 -18.84 8.90 3.13
CA GLY A 77 -17.71 9.70 3.62
C GLY A 77 -17.04 10.55 2.54
N GLY A 78 -17.15 10.15 1.28
CA GLY A 78 -16.72 10.91 0.09
C GLY A 78 -17.81 11.81 -0.50
N ASP A 79 -18.85 12.14 0.27
CA ASP A 79 -19.98 12.97 -0.17
C ASP A 79 -20.62 12.48 -1.50
N TYR A 80 -20.62 11.16 -1.73
CA TYR A 80 -21.14 10.52 -2.95
C TYR A 80 -20.43 10.92 -4.26
N LEU A 81 -19.22 11.52 -4.16
CA LEU A 81 -18.44 11.95 -5.33
C LEU A 81 -17.43 10.91 -5.81
N VAL A 82 -17.34 9.77 -5.14
CA VAL A 82 -16.39 8.70 -5.45
C VAL A 82 -16.92 7.77 -6.56
N ASP A 83 -16.03 7.13 -7.29
CA ASP A 83 -16.36 6.02 -8.19
C ASP A 83 -16.79 4.81 -7.35
N GLN A 84 -18.06 4.44 -7.44
CA GLN A 84 -18.67 3.43 -6.56
C GLN A 84 -18.17 2.02 -6.87
N ASP A 85 -17.96 1.69 -8.15
CA ASP A 85 -17.50 0.37 -8.59
C ASP A 85 -16.05 0.12 -8.10
N SER A 86 -15.21 1.14 -8.25
CA SER A 86 -13.83 1.09 -7.73
C SER A 86 -13.81 1.01 -6.20
N THR A 87 -14.71 1.73 -5.53
CA THR A 87 -14.85 1.72 -4.07
C THR A 87 -15.28 0.36 -3.56
N LEU A 88 -16.25 -0.30 -4.22
CA LEU A 88 -16.67 -1.64 -3.83
C LEU A 88 -15.51 -2.64 -3.94
N LYS A 89 -14.80 -2.64 -5.08
CA LYS A 89 -13.61 -3.50 -5.27
C LYS A 89 -12.54 -3.25 -4.22
N PHE A 90 -12.32 -1.98 -3.85
CA PHE A 90 -11.40 -1.63 -2.76
C PHE A 90 -11.84 -2.24 -1.43
N CYS A 91 -13.12 -2.11 -1.08
CA CYS A 91 -13.68 -2.64 0.17
C CYS A 91 -13.62 -4.17 0.24
N GLU A 92 -13.84 -4.87 -0.88
CA GLU A 92 -13.70 -6.32 -1.00
C GLU A 92 -12.25 -6.78 -0.75
N GLN A 93 -11.27 -5.99 -1.20
CA GLN A 93 -9.85 -6.34 -1.10
C GLN A 93 -9.21 -5.88 0.22
N ALA A 94 -9.82 -4.94 0.94
CA ALA A 94 -9.24 -4.37 2.16
C ALA A 94 -9.05 -5.41 3.28
N GLY A 95 -10.03 -6.27 3.52
CA GLY A 95 -9.93 -7.35 4.51
C GLY A 95 -8.80 -8.33 4.19
N PRO A 96 -8.77 -8.93 2.99
CA PRO A 96 -7.65 -9.77 2.54
C PRO A 96 -6.28 -9.11 2.65
N ALA A 97 -6.16 -7.82 2.30
CA ALA A 97 -4.89 -7.08 2.42
C ALA A 97 -4.43 -6.94 3.88
N ILE A 98 -5.34 -6.72 4.82
CA ILE A 98 -5.03 -6.68 6.25
C ILE A 98 -4.51 -8.03 6.73
N LEU A 99 -5.15 -9.13 6.33
CA LEU A 99 -4.71 -10.47 6.70
C LEU A 99 -3.36 -10.82 6.06
N GLU A 100 -3.07 -10.30 4.88
CA GLU A 100 -1.75 -10.43 4.27
C GLU A 100 -0.67 -9.68 5.04
N LEU A 101 -0.92 -8.44 5.47
CA LEU A 101 -0.01 -7.69 6.35
C LEU A 101 0.24 -8.45 7.66
N ASP A 102 -0.80 -9.06 8.21
CA ASP A 102 -0.68 -9.92 9.39
C ASP A 102 0.23 -11.13 9.13
N TYR A 103 0.05 -11.81 8.01
CA TYR A 103 0.89 -12.92 7.58
C TYR A 103 2.36 -12.50 7.36
N LEU A 104 2.61 -11.28 6.89
CA LEU A 104 3.96 -10.70 6.73
C LEU A 104 4.61 -10.32 8.07
N GLY A 105 3.91 -10.51 9.19
CA GLY A 105 4.44 -10.25 10.51
C GLY A 105 4.10 -8.87 11.08
N MET A 106 3.14 -8.13 10.49
CA MET A 106 2.67 -6.88 11.07
C MET A 106 2.06 -7.12 12.47
N PRO A 107 2.58 -6.51 13.54
CA PRO A 107 2.11 -6.73 14.91
C PRO A 107 0.80 -5.97 15.18
N PHE A 108 -0.29 -6.40 14.57
CA PHE A 108 -1.61 -5.89 14.91
C PHE A 108 -1.97 -6.13 16.37
N SER A 109 -2.73 -5.21 16.97
CA SER A 109 -3.40 -5.47 18.24
C SER A 109 -4.29 -6.70 18.14
N ARG A 110 -4.34 -7.52 19.19
CA ARG A 110 -5.04 -8.82 19.18
C ARG A 110 -6.20 -8.85 20.15
N THR A 111 -7.20 -9.67 19.80
CA THR A 111 -8.23 -10.11 20.77
C THR A 111 -7.64 -11.18 21.70
N PRO A 112 -8.31 -11.52 22.81
CA PRO A 112 -7.88 -12.63 23.68
C PRO A 112 -7.74 -13.97 22.93
N GLU A 113 -8.52 -14.17 21.84
CA GLU A 113 -8.52 -15.36 20.99
C GLU A 113 -7.41 -15.30 19.91
N GLY A 114 -6.56 -14.27 19.91
CA GLY A 114 -5.45 -14.11 18.98
C GLY A 114 -5.82 -13.54 17.61
N LYS A 115 -7.08 -13.17 17.36
CA LYS A 115 -7.50 -12.55 16.09
C LYS A 115 -7.06 -11.07 16.02
N VAL A 116 -6.91 -10.55 14.80
CA VAL A 116 -6.70 -9.12 14.58
C VAL A 116 -7.84 -8.33 15.22
N LYS A 117 -7.49 -7.37 16.06
CA LYS A 117 -8.46 -6.55 16.78
C LYS A 117 -8.85 -5.33 15.96
N ALA A 118 -10.14 -5.07 15.87
CA ALA A 118 -10.69 -3.84 15.31
C ALA A 118 -11.26 -2.92 16.41
N ARG A 119 -11.32 -1.63 16.12
CA ARG A 119 -11.94 -0.60 16.97
C ARG A 119 -12.97 0.22 16.20
N PRO A 120 -13.91 0.89 16.90
CA PRO A 120 -14.77 1.88 16.27
C PRO A 120 -13.92 3.02 15.68
N PHE A 121 -14.36 3.56 14.55
CA PHE A 121 -13.71 4.71 13.94
C PHE A 121 -14.74 5.65 13.32
N GLY A 122 -14.44 6.95 13.26
CA GLY A 122 -15.36 7.96 12.75
C GLY A 122 -15.80 7.66 11.31
N GLY A 123 -17.09 7.82 11.02
CA GLY A 123 -17.69 7.56 9.70
C GLY A 123 -17.97 6.09 9.39
N ALA A 124 -17.48 5.14 10.18
CA ALA A 124 -17.76 3.73 9.99
C ALA A 124 -18.98 3.28 10.79
N SER A 125 -19.96 2.65 10.14
CA SER A 125 -21.18 2.12 10.80
C SER A 125 -20.91 0.83 11.59
N LYS A 126 -19.78 0.16 11.32
CA LYS A 126 -19.36 -1.09 11.97
C LYS A 126 -17.91 -0.99 12.49
N VAL A 127 -17.59 -1.87 13.43
CA VAL A 127 -16.25 -1.98 14.02
C VAL A 127 -15.34 -2.74 13.07
N ARG A 128 -14.62 -2.02 12.17
CA ARG A 128 -13.74 -2.61 11.16
C ARG A 128 -12.38 -1.94 11.03
N CYS A 129 -12.05 -1.00 11.92
CA CYS A 129 -10.76 -0.33 11.89
C CYS A 129 -9.71 -1.19 12.59
N ASN A 130 -8.94 -1.95 11.82
CA ASN A 130 -7.88 -2.82 12.30
C ASN A 130 -6.62 -1.98 12.58
N TYR A 131 -5.94 -2.20 13.71
CA TYR A 131 -4.93 -1.26 14.19
C TYR A 131 -3.76 -1.95 14.93
N SER A 132 -2.65 -1.25 15.00
CA SER A 132 -1.50 -1.57 15.83
C SER A 132 -1.25 -0.41 16.79
N ALA A 133 -1.79 -0.49 17.98
CA ALA A 133 -1.78 0.57 19.00
C ALA A 133 -2.13 1.96 18.41
N ASP A 134 -1.25 2.93 18.53
CA ASP A 134 -1.32 4.28 17.94
C ASP A 134 -0.32 4.49 16.78
N LYS A 135 0.22 3.40 16.21
CA LYS A 135 1.34 3.43 15.25
C LYS A 135 1.06 2.66 13.98
N THR A 136 -0.21 2.50 13.61
CA THR A 136 -0.60 1.60 12.52
C THR A 136 0.14 1.89 11.22
N GLY A 137 0.18 3.13 10.77
CA GLY A 137 0.85 3.50 9.52
C GLY A 137 2.37 3.36 9.58
N HIS A 138 2.98 3.71 10.72
CA HIS A 138 4.42 3.47 10.94
C HIS A 138 4.77 1.99 10.78
N ILE A 139 4.00 1.13 11.44
CA ILE A 139 4.22 -0.32 11.39
C ILE A 139 3.97 -0.88 9.98
N VAL A 140 2.89 -0.46 9.29
CA VAL A 140 2.63 -0.84 7.89
C VAL A 140 3.83 -0.50 7.01
N ALA A 141 4.32 0.74 7.09
CA ALA A 141 5.43 1.20 6.26
C ALA A 141 6.71 0.38 6.51
N HIS A 142 7.01 0.08 7.78
CA HIS A 142 8.18 -0.74 8.13
C HIS A 142 8.01 -2.20 7.71
N THR A 143 6.85 -2.82 7.95
CA THR A 143 6.57 -4.20 7.51
C THR A 143 6.76 -4.35 5.99
N CYS A 144 6.22 -3.41 5.20
CA CYS A 144 6.37 -3.45 3.76
C CYS A 144 7.79 -3.14 3.29
N LEU A 145 8.51 -2.25 3.97
CA LEU A 145 9.92 -1.95 3.68
C LEU A 145 10.80 -3.18 3.93
N ASP A 146 10.60 -3.86 5.05
CA ASP A 146 11.36 -5.05 5.42
C ASP A 146 11.10 -6.20 4.43
N ASP A 147 9.84 -6.42 4.01
CA ASP A 147 9.51 -7.41 2.98
C ASP A 147 10.14 -7.03 1.62
N ALA A 148 10.12 -5.75 1.24
CA ALA A 148 10.75 -5.28 0.01
C ALA A 148 12.27 -5.51 0.02
N LEU A 149 12.95 -5.13 1.08
CA LEU A 149 14.40 -5.32 1.24
C LEU A 149 14.78 -6.81 1.23
N SER A 150 14.03 -7.65 1.93
CA SER A 150 14.28 -9.10 1.97
C SER A 150 14.07 -9.78 0.60
N ASN A 151 13.28 -9.18 -0.28
CA ASN A 151 13.09 -9.65 -1.66
C ASN A 151 14.01 -8.95 -2.68
N GLY A 152 15.00 -8.19 -2.23
CA GLY A 152 16.04 -7.61 -3.09
C GLY A 152 15.59 -6.36 -3.88
N VAL A 153 14.51 -5.70 -3.48
CA VAL A 153 14.09 -4.43 -4.08
C VAL A 153 15.14 -3.36 -3.81
N LYS A 154 15.57 -2.65 -4.86
CA LYS A 154 16.52 -1.54 -4.75
C LYS A 154 15.78 -0.23 -4.43
N PHE A 155 16.41 0.61 -3.62
CA PHE A 155 15.87 1.93 -3.27
C PHE A 155 16.83 3.04 -3.72
N LEU A 156 16.33 3.96 -4.53
CA LEU A 156 16.98 5.22 -4.88
C LEU A 156 16.36 6.33 -4.03
N MET A 157 16.99 6.62 -2.91
CA MET A 157 16.58 7.72 -2.03
C MET A 157 17.19 9.04 -2.48
N ASP A 158 16.58 10.15 -2.06
CA ASP A 158 16.98 11.51 -2.44
C ASP A 158 16.91 11.75 -3.96
N HIS A 159 15.98 11.07 -4.64
CA HIS A 159 15.74 11.25 -6.06
C HIS A 159 14.32 11.75 -6.32
N GLU A 160 14.19 12.72 -7.18
CA GLU A 160 12.94 13.27 -7.65
C GLU A 160 12.68 12.84 -9.09
N LEU A 161 11.48 12.33 -9.36
CA LEU A 161 11.02 12.11 -10.72
C LEU A 161 10.75 13.46 -11.38
N LEU A 162 11.41 13.73 -12.47
CA LEU A 162 11.19 14.92 -13.32
C LEU A 162 10.24 14.60 -14.47
N ASP A 163 10.45 13.46 -15.14
CA ASP A 163 9.70 13.09 -16.33
C ASP A 163 9.68 11.58 -16.53
N VAL A 164 8.76 11.10 -17.36
CA VAL A 164 8.67 9.72 -17.83
C VAL A 164 8.97 9.70 -19.32
N ALA A 165 10.04 9.01 -19.70
CA ALA A 165 10.40 8.86 -21.10
C ALA A 165 9.41 7.89 -21.77
N VAL A 166 8.70 8.38 -22.79
CA VAL A 166 7.73 7.58 -23.56
C VAL A 166 8.12 7.63 -25.04
N ASP A 167 8.27 6.47 -25.65
CA ASP A 167 8.47 6.32 -27.10
C ASP A 167 7.41 5.36 -27.65
N ASN A 168 6.76 5.77 -28.76
CA ASN A 168 5.71 4.99 -29.44
C ASN A 168 4.63 4.44 -28.49
N GLY A 169 4.23 5.21 -27.45
CA GLY A 169 3.24 4.81 -26.45
C GLY A 169 3.73 3.82 -25.40
N ARG A 170 5.05 3.54 -25.36
CA ARG A 170 5.68 2.66 -24.36
C ARG A 170 6.53 3.49 -23.41
N CYS A 171 6.47 3.16 -22.12
CA CYS A 171 7.38 3.74 -21.14
C CYS A 171 8.76 3.10 -21.28
N GLU A 172 9.76 3.90 -21.67
CA GLU A 172 11.14 3.47 -21.89
C GLU A 172 12.02 3.78 -20.66
N GLY A 173 11.57 4.66 -19.78
CA GLY A 173 12.33 5.01 -18.58
C GLY A 173 11.78 6.21 -17.84
N ALA A 174 12.59 6.72 -16.93
CA ALA A 174 12.27 7.89 -16.13
C ALA A 174 13.49 8.81 -16.00
N VAL A 175 13.25 10.10 -16.05
CA VAL A 175 14.27 11.14 -15.81
C VAL A 175 14.22 11.49 -14.33
N LEU A 176 15.32 11.25 -13.64
CA LEU A 176 15.45 11.46 -12.21
C LEU A 176 16.47 12.55 -11.91
N ARG A 177 16.21 13.36 -10.89
CA ARG A 177 17.18 14.30 -10.34
C ARG A 177 17.60 13.82 -8.95
N ASN A 178 18.90 13.68 -8.74
CA ASN A 178 19.44 13.53 -7.40
C ASN A 178 19.31 14.86 -6.66
N ILE A 179 18.56 14.88 -5.56
CA ILE A 179 18.25 16.10 -4.82
C ILE A 179 19.50 16.68 -4.11
N ARG A 180 20.46 15.80 -3.75
CA ARG A 180 21.68 16.23 -3.05
C ARG A 180 22.73 16.80 -3.98
N THR A 181 22.94 16.16 -5.14
CA THR A 181 24.00 16.56 -6.09
C THR A 181 23.50 17.49 -7.21
N GLY A 182 22.20 17.47 -7.50
CA GLY A 182 21.60 18.16 -8.63
C GLY A 182 21.76 17.43 -9.97
N GLU A 183 22.46 16.30 -10.00
CA GLU A 183 22.65 15.48 -11.22
C GLU A 183 21.31 14.91 -11.71
N ILE A 184 21.19 14.84 -13.05
CA ILE A 184 20.04 14.25 -13.75
C ILE A 184 20.48 12.96 -14.42
#